data_7ee7c4a17e3e30850369622cebbbbef7
#
_entry.id   7ee7c4a17e3e30850369622cebbbbef7
#
_cell.length_a   1.000
_cell.length_b   1.000
_cell.length_c   1.000
_cell.angle_alpha   90.00
_cell.angle_beta   90.00
_cell.angle_gamma   90.00
#
_symmetry.space_group_name_H-M   'P 1'
#
loop_
_entity.id
_entity.type
_entity.pdbx_description
1 polymer ?
#
loop_
_entity_poly.entity_id
_entity_poly.type
_entity_poly.pdbx_seq_one_letter_code
_entity_poly.pdbx_strand_id
1 'polypeptide(L)'
;MTPPRMPWPGSDSPSHVFSHVERQMVEEEAQAVLLRGQEGSFDAAAAQHSHLPAPVRQRLSTAGPAAEHNVQLFNVRFAPRQARLSSLFKELQDKHHKKGDALKKLRAAAQEFSALATPFSACKNRCQHCCHVPVALSQSEARLIGKQIQVQPQSPKDSAWLKEKPYGYEHPCPFLTPTGCGIYEARPLACRVYLNMDNDDLLCRLIPGQAVPVPLANATSFYQLYMKVTEGEPLADIREYFPQGLGQAVSS
;
A
#
# COMPACT_ATOMS: atom_id res chain seq x y z
N MET A 1 3.52 -23.35 8.54
CA MET A 1 3.06 -22.14 9.23
C MET A 1 2.81 -21.09 8.17
N THR A 2 1.57 -20.65 8.04
CA THR A 2 1.14 -19.67 7.02
C THR A 2 1.69 -18.28 7.40
N PRO A 3 2.24 -17.51 6.46
CA PRO A 3 2.69 -16.14 6.76
C PRO A 3 1.52 -15.28 7.26
N PRO A 4 1.77 -14.28 8.10
CA PRO A 4 0.72 -13.38 8.57
C PRO A 4 0.07 -12.71 7.36
N ARG A 5 -1.24 -12.90 7.23
CA ARG A 5 -2.06 -12.28 6.20
C ARG A 5 -2.03 -10.77 6.41
N MET A 6 -1.73 -10.02 5.36
CA MET A 6 -2.12 -8.61 5.35
C MET A 6 -3.64 -8.56 5.56
N PRO A 7 -4.15 -7.73 6.47
CA PRO A 7 -5.58 -7.68 6.77
C PRO A 7 -6.33 -6.99 5.63
N TRP A 8 -6.63 -7.74 4.57
CA TRP A 8 -7.64 -7.36 3.62
C TRP A 8 -8.93 -8.02 4.05
N PRO A 9 -10.00 -7.26 4.32
CA PRO A 9 -11.28 -7.85 4.70
C PRO A 9 -11.94 -8.54 3.50
N GLY A 10 -12.27 -9.82 3.68
CA GLY A 10 -13.38 -10.46 3.04
C GLY A 10 -13.20 -11.04 1.65
N SER A 11 -12.92 -12.32 1.60
CA SER A 11 -13.06 -13.15 0.39
C SER A 11 -14.42 -13.88 0.29
N ASP A 12 -15.38 -13.61 1.16
CA ASP A 12 -16.66 -14.30 1.14
C ASP A 12 -17.85 -13.32 1.11
N SER A 13 -18.50 -13.25 -0.04
CA SER A 13 -19.80 -12.68 -0.38
C SER A 13 -19.87 -11.17 -0.68
N PRO A 14 -20.54 -10.79 -1.78
CA PRO A 14 -20.65 -9.39 -2.24
C PRO A 14 -21.68 -8.53 -1.48
N SER A 15 -22.11 -8.93 -0.29
CA SER A 15 -23.15 -8.23 0.48
C SER A 15 -22.84 -7.96 1.96
N HIS A 16 -21.64 -8.23 2.46
CA HIS A 16 -21.32 -7.90 3.84
C HIS A 16 -20.92 -6.42 3.98
N VAL A 17 -21.91 -5.61 4.33
CA VAL A 17 -21.68 -4.34 5.01
C VAL A 17 -21.15 -4.70 6.40
N PHE A 18 -19.88 -4.37 6.72
CA PHE A 18 -19.33 -4.59 8.04
C PHE A 18 -20.28 -4.08 9.12
N SER A 19 -20.69 -4.95 10.03
CA SER A 19 -21.45 -4.57 11.21
C SER A 19 -20.62 -3.59 12.06
N HIS A 20 -21.25 -2.83 12.93
CA HIS A 20 -20.58 -1.93 13.87
C HIS A 20 -19.53 -2.68 14.72
N VAL A 21 -19.81 -3.95 15.06
CA VAL A 21 -18.95 -4.83 15.85
C VAL A 21 -17.70 -5.24 15.05
N GLU A 22 -17.82 -5.56 13.77
CA GLU A 22 -16.68 -5.92 12.92
C GLU A 22 -15.76 -4.71 12.67
N ARG A 23 -16.30 -3.50 12.57
CA ARG A 23 -15.50 -2.27 12.48
C ARG A 23 -14.74 -2.01 13.78
N GLN A 24 -15.38 -2.24 14.92
CA GLN A 24 -14.76 -2.07 16.22
C GLN A 24 -13.64 -3.11 16.43
N MET A 25 -13.84 -4.36 16.02
CA MET A 25 -12.82 -5.41 16.05
C MET A 25 -11.62 -5.09 15.15
N VAL A 26 -11.85 -4.54 13.95
CA VAL A 26 -10.76 -4.12 13.04
C VAL A 26 -9.99 -2.92 13.61
N GLU A 27 -10.68 -1.97 14.26
CA GLU A 27 -10.04 -0.85 14.95
C GLU A 27 -9.27 -1.31 16.19
N GLU A 28 -9.84 -2.22 16.99
CA GLU A 28 -9.17 -2.80 18.17
C GLU A 28 -7.98 -3.67 17.78
N GLU A 29 -8.09 -4.44 16.70
CA GLU A 29 -6.98 -5.25 16.19
C GLU A 29 -5.87 -4.39 15.57
N ALA A 30 -6.21 -3.32 14.85
CA ALA A 30 -5.26 -2.33 14.36
C ALA A 30 -4.58 -1.57 15.51
N GLN A 31 -5.33 -1.20 16.55
CA GLN A 31 -4.80 -0.59 17.75
C GLN A 31 -3.94 -1.57 18.56
N ALA A 32 -4.35 -2.85 18.67
CA ALA A 32 -3.57 -3.89 19.32
C ALA A 32 -2.26 -4.21 18.58
N VAL A 33 -2.24 -4.10 17.25
CA VAL A 33 -1.01 -4.22 16.44
C VAL A 33 -0.09 -3.02 16.67
N LEU A 34 -0.65 -1.82 16.77
CA LEU A 34 0.10 -0.60 17.09
C LEU A 34 0.65 -0.64 18.52
N LEU A 35 -0.12 -1.13 19.51
CA LEU A 35 0.28 -1.25 20.89
C LEU A 35 1.30 -2.39 21.10
N ARG A 36 1.14 -3.54 20.45
CA ARG A 36 2.16 -4.61 20.46
C ARG A 36 3.48 -4.20 19.83
N GLY A 37 3.47 -3.27 18.89
CA GLY A 37 4.68 -2.64 18.35
C GLY A 37 5.38 -1.72 19.36
N GLN A 38 4.68 -1.26 20.41
CA GLN A 38 5.24 -0.40 21.47
C GLN A 38 5.71 -1.16 22.71
N GLU A 39 5.17 -2.35 22.98
CA GLU A 39 5.44 -3.09 24.23
C GLU A 39 6.35 -4.33 24.08
N GLY A 40 6.63 -4.78 22.85
CA GLY A 40 7.53 -5.91 22.62
C GLY A 40 8.99 -5.49 22.69
N SER A 41 9.75 -5.99 23.63
CA SER A 41 11.20 -5.85 23.59
C SER A 41 11.74 -6.38 22.25
N PHE A 42 12.66 -5.65 21.63
CA PHE A 42 13.26 -6.01 20.33
C PHE A 42 13.86 -7.42 20.30
N ASP A 43 14.25 -7.98 21.42
CA ASP A 43 14.75 -9.35 21.57
C ASP A 43 13.68 -10.41 21.26
N ALA A 44 12.42 -10.17 21.64
CA ALA A 44 11.30 -11.06 21.32
C ALA A 44 11.00 -11.04 19.79
N ALA A 45 11.08 -9.90 19.16
CA ALA A 45 10.92 -9.78 17.70
C ALA A 45 12.05 -10.49 16.94
N ALA A 46 13.28 -10.40 17.41
CA ALA A 46 14.42 -11.10 16.83
C ALA A 46 14.28 -12.63 16.94
N ALA A 47 13.77 -13.15 18.06
CA ALA A 47 13.49 -14.56 18.25
C ALA A 47 12.36 -15.06 17.32
N GLN A 48 11.31 -14.26 17.11
CA GLN A 48 10.19 -14.56 16.25
C GLN A 48 10.61 -14.67 14.77
N HIS A 49 11.69 -14.01 14.36
CA HIS A 49 12.19 -13.95 13.00
C HIS A 49 13.50 -14.71 12.80
N SER A 50 13.77 -15.75 13.63
CA SER A 50 15.00 -16.56 13.56
C SER A 50 15.24 -17.23 12.20
N HIS A 51 14.18 -17.43 11.41
CA HIS A 51 14.23 -17.99 10.05
C HIS A 51 14.78 -17.01 8.99
N LEU A 52 14.82 -15.70 9.27
CA LEU A 52 15.33 -14.71 8.34
C LEU A 52 16.86 -14.65 8.32
N PRO A 53 17.49 -14.21 7.23
CA PRO A 53 18.94 -14.01 7.14
C PRO A 53 19.48 -13.07 8.24
N ALA A 54 20.68 -13.35 8.71
CA ALA A 54 21.29 -12.59 9.80
C ALA A 54 21.31 -11.05 9.60
N PRO A 55 21.65 -10.50 8.41
CA PRO A 55 21.58 -9.04 8.20
C PRO A 55 20.17 -8.46 8.37
N VAL A 56 19.14 -9.21 7.94
CA VAL A 56 17.73 -8.78 8.07
C VAL A 56 17.30 -8.79 9.54
N ARG A 57 17.66 -9.85 10.30
CA ARG A 57 17.41 -9.90 11.75
C ARG A 57 18.09 -8.77 12.50
N GLN A 58 19.35 -8.51 12.18
CA GLN A 58 20.09 -7.39 12.76
C GLN A 58 19.41 -6.06 12.45
N ARG A 59 18.93 -5.87 11.21
CA ARG A 59 18.21 -4.64 10.86
C ARG A 59 16.88 -4.53 11.59
N LEU A 60 16.12 -5.61 11.71
CA LEU A 60 14.85 -5.62 12.47
C LEU A 60 15.04 -5.17 13.91
N SER A 61 16.16 -5.51 14.56
CA SER A 61 16.44 -5.07 15.94
C SER A 61 16.69 -3.56 16.07
N THR A 62 17.00 -2.85 14.99
CA THR A 62 17.30 -1.41 14.99
C THR A 62 16.29 -0.55 14.19
N ALA A 63 15.47 -1.19 13.37
CA ALA A 63 14.54 -0.49 12.48
C ALA A 63 13.42 0.25 13.23
N GLY A 64 12.95 -0.27 14.37
CA GLY A 64 11.87 0.34 15.14
C GLY A 64 12.22 1.75 15.64
N PRO A 65 13.30 1.94 16.42
CA PRO A 65 13.72 3.28 16.86
C PRO A 65 14.01 4.23 15.69
N ALA A 66 14.59 3.73 14.59
CA ALA A 66 14.84 4.54 13.39
C ALA A 66 13.52 5.00 12.75
N ALA A 67 12.57 4.09 12.59
CA ALA A 67 11.26 4.40 12.02
C ALA A 67 10.46 5.35 12.92
N GLU A 68 10.50 5.16 14.24
CA GLU A 68 9.83 6.06 15.20
C GLU A 68 10.38 7.48 15.08
N HIS A 69 11.69 7.65 15.04
CA HIS A 69 12.31 8.96 14.83
C HIS A 69 11.86 9.60 13.51
N ASN A 70 11.87 8.84 12.41
CA ASN A 70 11.45 9.33 11.09
C ASN A 70 9.97 9.70 11.07
N VAL A 71 9.11 8.93 11.75
CA VAL A 71 7.68 9.23 11.91
C VAL A 71 7.49 10.53 12.71
N GLN A 72 8.25 10.75 13.77
CA GLN A 72 8.20 12.01 14.54
C GLN A 72 8.54 13.22 13.66
N LEU A 73 9.63 13.14 12.88
CA LEU A 73 10.02 14.19 11.95
C LEU A 73 8.96 14.43 10.86
N PHE A 74 8.41 13.35 10.32
CA PHE A 74 7.30 13.41 9.38
C PHE A 74 6.08 14.11 10.01
N ASN A 75 5.68 13.75 11.23
CA ASN A 75 4.52 14.31 11.90
C ASN A 75 4.65 15.82 12.10
N VAL A 76 5.83 16.31 12.47
CA VAL A 76 6.11 17.76 12.56
C VAL A 76 5.90 18.43 11.21
N ARG A 77 6.39 17.85 10.13
CA ARG A 77 6.23 18.37 8.76
C ARG A 77 4.78 18.28 8.26
N PHE A 78 4.07 17.24 8.67
CA PHE A 78 2.68 16.96 8.27
C PHE A 78 1.65 17.83 9.02
N ALA A 79 1.94 18.23 10.27
CA ALA A 79 1.01 18.93 11.14
C ALA A 79 0.29 20.14 10.47
N PRO A 80 0.96 21.03 9.69
CA PRO A 80 0.29 22.13 9.01
C PRO A 80 -0.72 21.69 7.92
N ARG A 81 -0.66 20.45 7.47
CA ARG A 81 -1.54 19.87 6.43
C ARG A 81 -2.65 19.00 6.99
N GLN A 82 -2.54 18.60 8.25
CA GLN A 82 -3.44 17.64 8.89
C GLN A 82 -4.90 18.09 8.84
N ALA A 83 -5.21 19.32 9.22
CA ALA A 83 -6.57 19.84 9.22
C ALA A 83 -7.21 19.81 7.82
N ARG A 84 -6.46 20.18 6.78
CA ARG A 84 -6.95 20.16 5.40
C ARG A 84 -7.23 18.74 4.92
N LEU A 85 -6.34 17.79 5.20
CA LEU A 85 -6.54 16.39 4.83
C LEU A 85 -7.69 15.75 5.59
N SER A 86 -7.83 16.03 6.88
CA SER A 86 -8.97 15.58 7.68
C SER A 86 -10.29 16.11 7.15
N SER A 87 -10.34 17.39 6.75
CA SER A 87 -11.54 17.99 6.13
C SER A 87 -11.88 17.32 4.80
N LEU A 88 -10.88 17.06 3.95
CA LEU A 88 -11.07 16.35 2.69
C LEU A 88 -11.57 14.90 2.93
N PHE A 89 -11.01 14.20 3.90
CA PHE A 89 -11.44 12.84 4.22
C PHE A 89 -12.88 12.82 4.70
N LYS A 90 -13.26 13.76 5.59
CA LYS A 90 -14.65 13.93 6.02
C LYS A 90 -15.57 14.25 4.83
N GLU A 91 -15.18 15.17 3.95
CA GLU A 91 -15.94 15.46 2.73
C GLU A 91 -16.20 14.20 1.89
N LEU A 92 -15.15 13.40 1.66
CA LEU A 92 -15.27 12.17 0.87
C LEU A 92 -16.07 11.08 1.57
N GLN A 93 -16.14 11.10 2.90
CA GLN A 93 -16.99 10.20 3.68
C GLN A 93 -18.46 10.59 3.66
N ASP A 94 -18.77 11.88 3.78
CA ASP A 94 -20.12 12.36 4.06
C ASP A 94 -20.93 12.66 2.79
N LYS A 95 -20.29 12.87 1.66
CA LYS A 95 -20.93 13.27 0.40
C LYS A 95 -20.93 12.17 -0.64
N HIS A 96 -22.03 12.10 -1.40
CA HIS A 96 -22.04 11.30 -2.62
C HIS A 96 -21.16 11.95 -3.71
N HIS A 97 -20.11 11.28 -4.11
CA HIS A 97 -19.23 11.68 -5.18
C HIS A 97 -19.28 10.69 -6.34
N LYS A 98 -19.03 11.15 -7.56
CA LYS A 98 -18.67 10.24 -8.65
C LYS A 98 -17.35 9.56 -8.28
N LYS A 99 -17.31 8.23 -8.34
CA LYS A 99 -16.14 7.42 -7.93
C LYS A 99 -14.83 7.95 -8.52
N GLY A 100 -14.79 8.26 -9.82
CA GLY A 100 -13.59 8.79 -10.48
C GLY A 100 -13.10 10.12 -9.91
N ASP A 101 -14.00 11.02 -9.51
CA ASP A 101 -13.61 12.33 -8.97
C ASP A 101 -13.16 12.21 -7.50
N ALA A 102 -13.82 11.35 -6.73
CA ALA A 102 -13.37 11.00 -5.38
C ALA A 102 -11.97 10.35 -5.39
N LEU A 103 -11.73 9.40 -6.29
CA LEU A 103 -10.42 8.78 -6.47
C LEU A 103 -9.33 9.76 -6.88
N LYS A 104 -9.63 10.72 -7.76
CA LYS A 104 -8.66 11.78 -8.12
C LYS A 104 -8.26 12.59 -6.89
N LYS A 105 -9.24 13.04 -6.08
CA LYS A 105 -9.00 13.79 -4.84
C LYS A 105 -8.17 12.97 -3.85
N LEU A 106 -8.54 11.71 -3.65
CA LEU A 106 -7.86 10.80 -2.73
C LEU A 106 -6.41 10.52 -3.19
N ARG A 107 -6.18 10.29 -4.48
CA ARG A 107 -4.82 10.11 -5.04
C ARG A 107 -3.98 11.38 -4.95
N ALA A 108 -4.58 12.55 -5.12
CA ALA A 108 -3.88 13.82 -4.92
C ALA A 108 -3.46 14.01 -3.45
N ALA A 109 -4.34 13.69 -2.51
CA ALA A 109 -4.02 13.69 -1.08
C ALA A 109 -2.90 12.69 -0.73
N ALA A 110 -2.94 11.48 -1.31
CA ALA A 110 -1.89 10.48 -1.14
C ALA A 110 -0.55 10.91 -1.75
N GLN A 111 -0.57 11.66 -2.85
CA GLN A 111 0.64 12.24 -3.45
C GLN A 111 1.26 13.30 -2.51
N GLU A 112 0.44 14.15 -1.91
CA GLU A 112 0.91 15.13 -0.94
C GLU A 112 1.50 14.46 0.31
N PHE A 113 0.80 13.44 0.85
CA PHE A 113 1.29 12.62 1.96
C PHE A 113 2.65 12.00 1.62
N SER A 114 2.77 11.37 0.44
CA SER A 114 4.00 10.77 -0.05
C SER A 114 5.14 11.80 -0.14
N ALA A 115 4.89 12.96 -0.72
CA ALA A 115 5.90 14.01 -0.88
C ALA A 115 6.40 14.56 0.47
N LEU A 116 5.54 14.61 1.48
CA LEU A 116 5.90 15.02 2.84
C LEU A 116 6.70 13.95 3.58
N ALA A 117 6.39 12.66 3.37
CA ALA A 117 7.02 11.56 4.07
C ALA A 117 8.33 11.08 3.42
N THR A 118 8.48 11.20 2.10
CA THR A 118 9.66 10.72 1.36
C THR A 118 11.00 11.16 1.95
N PRO A 119 11.21 12.40 2.41
CA PRO A 119 12.49 12.81 3.00
C PRO A 119 12.89 12.03 4.26
N PHE A 120 11.92 11.44 4.95
CA PHE A 120 12.09 10.69 6.20
C PHE A 120 11.89 9.18 5.98
N SER A 121 11.94 8.72 4.76
CA SER A 121 11.70 7.33 4.39
C SER A 121 12.89 6.74 3.62
N ALA A 122 12.99 5.42 3.63
CA ALA A 122 13.91 4.69 2.77
C ALA A 122 13.51 4.73 1.29
N CYS A 123 12.31 5.20 0.97
CA CYS A 123 11.77 5.26 -0.40
C CYS A 123 12.43 6.37 -1.21
N LYS A 124 13.60 6.08 -1.77
CA LYS A 124 14.36 7.01 -2.62
C LYS A 124 13.97 6.85 -4.09
N ASN A 125 14.32 7.86 -4.88
CA ASN A 125 14.16 7.81 -6.33
C ASN A 125 14.80 6.53 -6.89
N ARG A 126 14.07 5.77 -7.71
CA ARG A 126 14.48 4.47 -8.29
C ARG A 126 14.45 3.27 -7.32
N CYS A 127 13.92 3.37 -6.11
CA CYS A 127 13.62 2.20 -5.32
C CYS A 127 12.53 1.36 -6.03
N GLN A 128 12.77 0.05 -6.17
CA GLN A 128 11.95 -0.83 -7.01
C GLN A 128 11.35 -2.02 -6.24
N HIS A 129 11.70 -2.22 -4.97
CA HIS A 129 11.30 -3.42 -4.23
C HIS A 129 9.78 -3.60 -4.16
N CYS A 130 9.04 -2.53 -3.92
CA CYS A 130 7.57 -2.57 -3.89
C CYS A 130 6.92 -2.86 -5.27
N CYS A 131 7.68 -2.78 -6.38
CA CYS A 131 7.19 -3.20 -7.69
C CYS A 131 7.12 -4.72 -7.86
N HIS A 132 7.54 -5.49 -6.88
CA HIS A 132 7.52 -6.95 -6.89
C HIS A 132 6.50 -7.55 -5.92
N VAL A 133 5.77 -6.70 -5.17
CA VAL A 133 4.68 -7.13 -4.30
C VAL A 133 3.32 -6.94 -4.98
N PRO A 134 2.25 -7.62 -4.52
CA PRO A 134 0.90 -7.39 -5.02
C PRO A 134 0.45 -5.94 -4.84
N VAL A 135 -0.20 -5.38 -5.86
CA VAL A 135 -0.80 -4.03 -5.83
C VAL A 135 -2.26 -4.12 -6.24
N ALA A 136 -3.14 -4.11 -5.26
CA ALA A 136 -4.58 -4.20 -5.50
C ALA A 136 -5.16 -2.88 -6.00
N LEU A 137 -5.95 -2.95 -7.07
CA LEU A 137 -6.70 -1.84 -7.66
C LEU A 137 -8.18 -2.19 -7.76
N SER A 138 -9.04 -1.18 -7.68
CA SER A 138 -10.41 -1.25 -8.17
C SER A 138 -10.48 -0.99 -9.68
N GLN A 139 -11.57 -1.39 -10.30
CA GLN A 139 -11.78 -1.13 -11.72
C GLN A 139 -11.84 0.38 -12.03
N SER A 140 -12.45 1.18 -11.15
CA SER A 140 -12.48 2.64 -11.30
C SER A 140 -11.10 3.26 -11.25
N GLU A 141 -10.22 2.81 -10.36
CA GLU A 141 -8.84 3.29 -10.31
C GLU A 141 -8.04 2.83 -11.54
N ALA A 142 -8.19 1.58 -11.96
CA ALA A 142 -7.55 1.09 -13.18
C ALA A 142 -7.94 1.91 -14.41
N ARG A 143 -9.24 2.25 -14.57
CA ARG A 143 -9.71 3.14 -15.66
C ARG A 143 -9.11 4.54 -15.57
N LEU A 144 -8.98 5.07 -14.35
CA LEU A 144 -8.38 6.39 -14.13
C LEU A 144 -6.89 6.40 -14.51
N ILE A 145 -6.15 5.36 -14.12
CA ILE A 145 -4.75 5.16 -14.50
C ILE A 145 -4.66 5.00 -16.03
N GLY A 146 -5.44 4.09 -16.59
CA GLY A 146 -5.44 3.81 -18.04
C GLY A 146 -5.69 5.05 -18.89
N LYS A 147 -6.64 5.91 -18.47
CA LYS A 147 -6.87 7.20 -19.12
C LYS A 147 -5.65 8.12 -19.08
N GLN A 148 -4.94 8.14 -17.96
CA GLN A 148 -3.78 9.00 -17.75
C GLN A 148 -2.57 8.54 -18.59
N ILE A 149 -2.39 7.22 -18.74
CA ILE A 149 -1.27 6.63 -19.49
C ILE A 149 -1.63 6.22 -20.92
N GLN A 150 -2.88 6.48 -21.34
CA GLN A 150 -3.42 6.11 -22.65
C GLN A 150 -3.35 4.59 -22.96
N VAL A 151 -3.54 3.76 -21.93
CA VAL A 151 -3.62 2.31 -22.04
C VAL A 151 -4.97 1.83 -21.51
N GLN A 152 -5.71 1.06 -22.32
CA GLN A 152 -7.00 0.51 -21.89
C GLN A 152 -6.77 -0.63 -20.89
N PRO A 153 -7.28 -0.54 -19.63
CA PRO A 153 -7.19 -1.64 -18.69
C PRO A 153 -8.09 -2.79 -19.14
N GLN A 154 -7.61 -4.01 -18.98
CA GLN A 154 -8.43 -5.21 -19.17
C GLN A 154 -9.38 -5.40 -17.99
N SER A 155 -10.47 -6.14 -18.22
CA SER A 155 -11.29 -6.63 -17.10
C SER A 155 -10.67 -7.92 -16.57
N PRO A 156 -10.24 -7.96 -15.30
CA PRO A 156 -9.71 -9.18 -14.70
C PRO A 156 -10.78 -10.29 -14.74
N LYS A 157 -10.34 -11.53 -14.89
CA LYS A 157 -11.23 -12.69 -14.76
C LYS A 157 -11.63 -12.85 -13.29
N ASP A 158 -12.81 -13.43 -13.00
CA ASP A 158 -13.28 -13.66 -11.63
C ASP A 158 -12.28 -14.41 -10.77
N SER A 159 -11.51 -15.32 -11.38
CA SER A 159 -10.44 -16.04 -10.73
C SER A 159 -9.24 -15.20 -10.33
N ALA A 160 -9.12 -13.96 -10.82
CA ALA A 160 -8.02 -13.04 -10.54
C ALA A 160 -8.29 -12.08 -9.38
N TRP A 161 -9.55 -12.02 -8.90
CA TRP A 161 -9.90 -11.14 -7.79
C TRP A 161 -9.19 -11.56 -6.51
N LEU A 162 -8.37 -10.68 -5.98
CA LEU A 162 -7.66 -10.80 -4.69
C LEU A 162 -7.11 -12.19 -4.34
N LYS A 163 -6.82 -13.04 -5.29
CA LYS A 163 -6.10 -14.28 -5.02
C LYS A 163 -4.68 -13.94 -4.57
N GLU A 164 -4.27 -14.56 -3.46
CA GLU A 164 -2.87 -14.56 -3.06
C GLU A 164 -2.05 -15.16 -4.21
N LYS A 165 -1.29 -14.31 -4.89
CA LYS A 165 -0.30 -14.75 -5.87
C LYS A 165 1.07 -14.56 -5.25
N PRO A 166 1.94 -15.56 -5.31
CA PRO A 166 3.31 -15.43 -4.83
C PRO A 166 4.11 -14.56 -5.80
N TYR A 167 3.79 -13.27 -5.85
CA TYR A 167 4.60 -12.33 -6.60
C TYR A 167 5.96 -12.17 -5.91
N GLY A 168 6.99 -12.02 -6.72
CA GLY A 168 8.35 -11.85 -6.30
C GLY A 168 9.15 -11.23 -7.45
N TYR A 169 10.47 -11.31 -7.39
CA TYR A 169 11.33 -10.76 -8.44
C TYR A 169 11.07 -11.37 -9.83
N GLU A 170 10.52 -12.56 -9.90
CA GLU A 170 10.16 -13.24 -11.16
C GLU A 170 8.91 -12.66 -11.83
N HIS A 171 8.08 -11.94 -11.06
CA HIS A 171 6.83 -11.36 -11.53
C HIS A 171 6.74 -9.86 -11.21
N PRO A 172 7.61 -9.03 -11.80
CA PRO A 172 7.61 -7.60 -11.54
C PRO A 172 6.31 -6.93 -11.99
N CYS A 173 6.02 -5.76 -11.42
CA CYS A 173 4.97 -4.89 -11.92
C CYS A 173 5.18 -4.61 -13.41
N PRO A 174 4.15 -4.67 -14.27
CA PRO A 174 4.28 -4.49 -15.72
C PRO A 174 4.74 -3.08 -16.12
N PHE A 175 4.75 -2.15 -15.19
CA PHE A 175 5.24 -0.79 -15.37
C PHE A 175 6.64 -0.55 -14.80
N LEU A 176 7.31 -1.60 -14.33
CA LEU A 176 8.69 -1.49 -13.87
C LEU A 176 9.63 -1.39 -15.09
N THR A 177 10.48 -0.37 -15.05
CA THR A 177 11.53 -0.15 -16.07
C THR A 177 12.90 -0.18 -15.39
N PRO A 178 14.00 -0.28 -16.15
CA PRO A 178 15.36 -0.19 -15.57
C PRO A 178 15.63 1.10 -14.77
N THR A 179 14.85 2.16 -15.05
CA THR A 179 14.98 3.45 -14.38
C THR A 179 13.95 3.68 -13.27
N GLY A 180 13.09 2.70 -12.96
CA GLY A 180 12.05 2.78 -11.94
C GLY A 180 10.64 2.64 -12.51
N CYS A 181 9.65 3.22 -11.83
CA CYS A 181 8.25 3.14 -12.23
C CYS A 181 7.96 3.96 -13.49
N GLY A 182 7.61 3.33 -14.61
CA GLY A 182 7.28 3.99 -15.87
C GLY A 182 5.99 4.81 -15.84
N ILE A 183 5.16 4.61 -14.82
CA ILE A 183 3.92 5.38 -14.60
C ILE A 183 3.94 6.15 -13.27
N TYR A 184 5.09 6.64 -12.85
CA TYR A 184 5.27 7.22 -11.50
C TYR A 184 4.20 8.24 -11.13
N GLU A 185 3.85 9.16 -12.04
CA GLU A 185 2.80 10.17 -11.82
C GLU A 185 1.38 9.58 -11.85
N ALA A 186 1.20 8.46 -12.55
CA ALA A 186 -0.08 7.76 -12.66
C ALA A 186 -0.20 6.58 -11.67
N ARG A 187 0.83 6.32 -10.84
CA ARG A 187 0.86 5.17 -9.93
C ARG A 187 -0.39 5.10 -9.03
N PRO A 188 -0.82 3.89 -8.66
CA PRO A 188 -1.97 3.65 -7.77
C PRO A 188 -1.87 4.34 -6.41
N LEU A 189 -3.01 4.48 -5.74
CA LEU A 189 -3.07 4.94 -4.35
C LEU A 189 -2.12 4.13 -3.45
N ALA A 190 -2.21 2.80 -3.52
CA ALA A 190 -1.39 1.90 -2.72
C ALA A 190 0.11 2.19 -2.88
N CYS A 191 0.59 2.40 -4.12
CA CYS A 191 1.98 2.75 -4.38
C CYS A 191 2.40 4.13 -3.86
N ARG A 192 1.43 5.03 -3.63
CA ARG A 192 1.72 6.38 -3.10
C ARG A 192 1.88 6.38 -1.58
N VAL A 193 1.17 5.50 -0.90
CA VAL A 193 1.13 5.47 0.56
C VAL A 193 1.98 4.35 1.17
N TYR A 194 2.52 3.44 0.35
CA TYR A 194 3.43 2.39 0.80
C TYR A 194 4.83 2.95 0.98
N LEU A 195 5.11 3.51 2.15
CA LEU A 195 6.35 4.22 2.45
C LEU A 195 7.07 3.56 3.63
N ASN A 196 8.26 3.02 3.37
CA ASN A 196 9.11 2.47 4.42
C ASN A 196 9.76 3.61 5.23
N MET A 197 9.41 3.70 6.52
CA MET A 197 9.91 4.72 7.43
C MET A 197 11.27 4.39 8.04
N ASP A 198 11.93 3.34 7.59
CA ASP A 198 13.30 3.02 7.94
C ASP A 198 14.32 3.94 7.25
N ASN A 199 15.59 3.85 7.63
CA ASN A 199 16.67 4.63 7.06
C ASN A 199 17.22 4.04 5.75
N ASP A 200 17.01 2.73 5.52
CA ASP A 200 17.44 2.03 4.31
C ASP A 200 16.36 1.06 3.78
N ASP A 201 16.64 0.44 2.64
CA ASP A 201 15.73 -0.43 1.91
C ASP A 201 15.91 -1.93 2.21
N LEU A 202 16.76 -2.29 3.18
CA LEU A 202 17.11 -3.69 3.43
C LEU A 202 15.87 -4.54 3.76
N LEU A 203 14.96 -4.00 4.57
CA LEU A 203 13.72 -4.69 4.93
C LEU A 203 12.69 -4.77 3.78
N CYS A 204 12.87 -3.98 2.72
CA CYS A 204 12.04 -4.07 1.52
C CYS A 204 12.48 -5.16 0.55
N ARG A 205 13.66 -5.75 0.73
CA ARG A 205 14.18 -6.80 -0.15
C ARG A 205 13.41 -8.07 0.07
N LEU A 206 12.86 -8.61 -1.01
CA LEU A 206 12.04 -9.82 -0.95
C LEU A 206 12.94 -11.04 -0.72
N ILE A 207 12.51 -11.89 0.20
CA ILE A 207 13.13 -13.18 0.47
C ILE A 207 12.11 -14.25 0.04
N PRO A 208 12.45 -15.15 -0.90
CA PRO A 208 11.52 -16.17 -1.37
C PRO A 208 10.88 -16.96 -0.22
N GLY A 209 9.56 -17.03 -0.21
CA GLY A 209 8.80 -17.77 0.80
C GLY A 209 8.79 -17.18 2.21
N GLN A 210 9.33 -15.96 2.42
CA GLN A 210 9.43 -15.33 3.73
C GLN A 210 8.87 -13.92 3.72
N ALA A 211 8.05 -13.59 4.73
CA ALA A 211 7.57 -12.23 4.95
C ALA A 211 8.57 -11.48 5.85
N VAL A 212 9.03 -10.33 5.37
CA VAL A 212 9.89 -9.42 6.14
C VAL A 212 9.04 -8.27 6.64
N PRO A 213 8.98 -8.00 7.95
CA PRO A 213 8.29 -6.84 8.48
C PRO A 213 8.96 -5.54 8.02
N VAL A 214 8.19 -4.64 7.42
CA VAL A 214 8.66 -3.31 6.99
C VAL A 214 7.95 -2.26 7.83
N PRO A 215 8.66 -1.31 8.47
CA PRO A 215 8.04 -0.24 9.25
C PRO A 215 7.41 0.79 8.30
N LEU A 216 6.14 0.62 7.99
CA LEU A 216 5.42 1.46 7.05
C LEU A 216 4.82 2.71 7.71
N ALA A 217 4.72 3.80 6.95
CA ALA A 217 3.92 4.96 7.34
C ALA A 217 2.45 4.54 7.52
N ASN A 218 1.79 5.09 8.55
CA ASN A 218 0.37 4.80 8.76
C ASN A 218 -0.49 5.42 7.67
N ALA A 219 -1.05 4.58 6.82
CA ALA A 219 -1.93 4.94 5.70
C ALA A 219 -3.36 4.40 5.87
N THR A 220 -3.73 3.93 7.05
CA THR A 220 -5.03 3.27 7.32
C THR A 220 -6.21 4.10 6.84
N SER A 221 -6.24 5.40 7.13
CA SER A 221 -7.34 6.27 6.68
C SER A 221 -7.45 6.38 5.15
N PHE A 222 -6.33 6.29 4.42
CA PHE A 222 -6.36 6.25 2.95
C PHE A 222 -7.01 4.97 2.44
N TYR A 223 -6.66 3.83 3.02
CA TYR A 223 -7.22 2.54 2.61
C TYR A 223 -8.70 2.43 2.98
N GLN A 224 -9.11 2.84 4.18
CA GLN A 224 -10.51 2.87 4.59
C GLN A 224 -11.35 3.73 3.65
N LEU A 225 -10.86 4.91 3.31
CA LEU A 225 -11.57 5.81 2.40
C LEU A 225 -11.58 5.27 0.96
N TYR A 226 -10.49 4.64 0.53
CA TYR A 226 -10.42 3.97 -0.76
C TYR A 226 -11.49 2.88 -0.88
N MET A 227 -11.61 2.02 0.12
CA MET A 227 -12.63 0.96 0.15
C MET A 227 -14.04 1.54 0.11
N LYS A 228 -14.29 2.63 0.83
CA LYS A 228 -15.59 3.31 0.79
C LYS A 228 -15.87 3.92 -0.59
N VAL A 229 -14.93 4.63 -1.18
CA VAL A 229 -15.10 5.27 -2.49
C VAL A 229 -15.30 4.26 -3.61
N THR A 230 -14.68 3.08 -3.49
CA THR A 230 -14.77 1.99 -4.48
C THR A 230 -15.76 0.90 -4.08
N GLU A 231 -16.62 1.16 -3.11
CA GLU A 231 -17.60 0.19 -2.61
C GLU A 231 -18.35 -0.52 -3.73
N GLY A 232 -18.49 -1.85 -3.60
CA GLY A 232 -19.12 -2.72 -4.61
C GLY A 232 -18.25 -3.04 -5.83
N GLU A 233 -17.00 -2.53 -5.87
CA GLU A 233 -16.04 -2.93 -6.92
C GLU A 233 -15.11 -4.02 -6.40
N PRO A 234 -14.93 -5.11 -7.16
CA PRO A 234 -13.92 -6.08 -6.84
C PRO A 234 -12.51 -5.48 -7.02
N LEU A 235 -11.56 -5.97 -6.24
CA LEU A 235 -10.17 -5.59 -6.34
C LEU A 235 -9.38 -6.69 -7.06
N ALA A 236 -8.44 -6.32 -7.93
CA ALA A 236 -7.49 -7.23 -8.53
C ALA A 236 -6.09 -6.61 -8.58
N ASP A 237 -5.08 -7.44 -8.81
CA ASP A 237 -3.72 -6.95 -8.95
C ASP A 237 -3.54 -6.10 -10.22
N ILE A 238 -2.64 -5.13 -10.17
CA ILE A 238 -2.31 -4.26 -11.30
C ILE A 238 -1.90 -5.06 -12.55
N ARG A 239 -1.30 -6.24 -12.38
CA ARG A 239 -0.87 -7.13 -13.48
C ARG A 239 -2.06 -7.74 -14.22
N GLU A 240 -3.19 -7.88 -13.53
CA GLU A 240 -4.42 -8.39 -14.14
C GLU A 240 -5.13 -7.31 -14.97
N TYR A 241 -5.03 -6.05 -14.55
CA TYR A 241 -5.57 -4.93 -15.32
C TYR A 241 -4.68 -4.53 -16.50
N PHE A 242 -3.36 -4.66 -16.35
CA PHE A 242 -2.37 -4.19 -17.31
C PHE A 242 -1.28 -5.24 -17.58
N PRO A 243 -1.63 -6.41 -18.09
CA PRO A 243 -0.67 -7.52 -18.24
C PRO A 243 0.48 -7.18 -19.21
N GLN A 244 0.29 -6.23 -20.11
CA GLN A 244 1.31 -5.81 -21.09
C GLN A 244 2.02 -4.48 -20.71
N GLY A 245 1.71 -3.92 -19.53
CA GLY A 245 2.30 -2.66 -19.08
C GLY A 245 1.95 -1.49 -20.00
N LEU A 246 2.97 -0.70 -20.37
CA LEU A 246 2.78 0.42 -21.32
C LEU A 246 2.52 -0.03 -22.76
N GLY A 247 2.66 -1.33 -23.06
CA GLY A 247 2.43 -1.88 -24.38
C GLY A 247 3.31 -1.26 -25.48
N GLN A 248 3.52 -1.95 -26.58
CA GLN A 248 3.83 -1.22 -27.81
C GLN A 248 2.58 -0.40 -28.14
N ALA A 249 2.71 0.92 -28.20
CA ALA A 249 1.65 1.77 -28.73
C ALA A 249 1.14 1.10 -30.01
N VAL A 250 -0.16 0.79 -30.04
CA VAL A 250 -0.77 0.27 -31.25
C VAL A 250 -0.55 1.35 -32.29
N SER A 251 0.43 1.12 -33.16
CA SER A 251 0.67 1.96 -34.33
C SER A 251 -0.56 1.79 -35.19
N SER A 252 -1.47 2.75 -35.06
CA SER A 252 -2.62 2.97 -35.95
C SER A 252 -2.20 3.66 -37.21
#